data_607807caea3ea188f662d3f37a4b6345
#
_entry.id   607807caea3ea188f662d3f37a4b6345
#
_cell.length_a   1.000
_cell.length_b   1.000
_cell.length_c   1.000
_cell.angle_alpha   90.00
_cell.angle_beta   90.00
_cell.angle_gamma   90.00
#
_symmetry.space_group_name_H-M   'P 1'
#
loop_
_entity.id
_entity.type
_entity.pdbx_description
1 polymer ?
#
loop_
_entity_poly.entity_id
_entity_poly.type
_entity_poly.pdbx_seq_one_letter_code
_entity_poly.pdbx_strand_id
1 'polypeptide(L)'
;ENYKAECRCCGNTRLECVVSLGNSPLANNLLNDENQEDELYPLQMNYCPKCHNVQLSHSVPREKMFNDYLYVSSTTEVFKTHFNDAARNLTRKFNLDENSFVVDIGSNDGIFLNPLKWKGVQVCGVEPAKNLAKLANDNGIPTVNGYFEDEETIEQIGIVVNGGHLIKQEADLVTAFNVFAHSDKLEQITRNVFKILKPEGQFVIEVQYLLDTLKDLTFDNIYHEHYNYWSVLSLSNFFKGLGLHITDVEHINTHGGSIRVFIGSQQLDVKPSVTEFLKSEKEFGLDKLETYKEFSRKVEKLKENSVSKIQSLKDEGKSIVGYGSPAKATTVLNYYGIDSDSIDYIIEDNEMKHGKLLPGVRIPIQGKNGQLDTNPPDNILVLAWNFFDYIKQNNEELVNRGCEFITLKD
;
A
#
# COMPACT_ATOMS: atom_id res chain seq x y z
N GLU A 1 16.23 12.99 -12.86
CA GLU A 1 16.14 11.92 -13.88
C GLU A 1 14.83 11.11 -13.84
N ASN A 2 14.11 11.09 -12.75
CA ASN A 2 12.89 10.28 -12.60
C ASN A 2 11.59 11.12 -12.57
N TYR A 3 11.64 12.35 -13.06
CA TYR A 3 10.48 13.24 -13.09
C TYR A 3 9.44 12.76 -14.10
N LYS A 4 8.18 12.69 -13.67
CA LYS A 4 7.03 12.29 -14.47
C LYS A 4 6.26 13.53 -14.95
N ALA A 5 6.56 13.95 -16.18
CA ALA A 5 5.96 15.15 -16.78
C ALA A 5 4.49 14.98 -17.19
N GLU A 6 4.02 13.75 -17.32
CA GLU A 6 2.70 13.40 -17.84
C GLU A 6 1.85 12.69 -16.80
N CYS A 7 0.54 12.89 -16.85
CA CYS A 7 -0.41 12.13 -16.08
C CYS A 7 -0.36 10.63 -16.49
N ARG A 8 -0.17 9.76 -15.51
CA ARG A 8 -0.14 8.30 -15.70
C ARG A 8 -1.44 7.73 -16.26
N CYS A 9 -2.54 8.45 -16.12
CA CYS A 9 -3.86 7.99 -16.52
C CYS A 9 -4.31 8.54 -17.88
N CYS A 10 -4.00 9.79 -18.20
CA CYS A 10 -4.54 10.44 -19.42
C CYS A 10 -3.50 11.15 -20.29
N GLY A 11 -2.22 11.11 -19.92
CA GLY A 11 -1.13 11.73 -20.67
C GLY A 11 -1.11 13.26 -20.65
N ASN A 12 -1.97 13.92 -19.86
CA ASN A 12 -1.96 15.38 -19.76
C ASN A 12 -0.65 15.87 -19.16
N THR A 13 -0.04 16.89 -19.79
CA THR A 13 1.24 17.46 -19.36
C THR A 13 1.10 18.67 -18.42
N ARG A 14 -0.12 19.15 -18.22
CA ARG A 14 -0.41 20.26 -17.31
C ARG A 14 -0.85 19.72 -15.95
N LEU A 15 0.12 19.44 -15.10
CA LEU A 15 -0.08 18.94 -13.75
C LEU A 15 0.18 20.04 -12.74
N GLU A 16 -0.60 20.06 -11.66
CA GLU A 16 -0.49 21.03 -10.57
C GLU A 16 0.14 20.35 -9.33
N CYS A 17 1.25 20.90 -8.82
CA CYS A 17 1.80 20.45 -7.54
C CYS A 17 0.85 20.83 -6.41
N VAL A 18 0.46 19.86 -5.61
CA VAL A 18 -0.51 20.07 -4.52
C VAL A 18 0.07 19.78 -3.14
N VAL A 19 1.02 18.84 -3.03
CA VAL A 19 1.71 18.53 -1.77
C VAL A 19 3.18 18.30 -2.06
N SER A 20 4.07 18.87 -1.25
CA SER A 20 5.51 18.59 -1.27
C SER A 20 6.00 18.27 0.12
N LEU A 21 6.56 17.08 0.30
CA LEU A 21 7.16 16.63 1.54
C LEU A 21 8.70 16.74 1.55
N GLY A 22 9.26 17.45 0.56
CA GLY A 22 10.69 17.58 0.38
C GLY A 22 11.34 16.34 -0.20
N ASN A 23 12.64 16.17 0.03
CA ASN A 23 13.37 14.96 -0.34
C ASN A 23 13.28 13.93 0.79
N SER A 24 12.98 12.70 0.44
CA SER A 24 12.84 11.61 1.41
C SER A 24 13.56 10.36 0.93
N PRO A 25 14.08 9.53 1.84
CA PRO A 25 14.62 8.23 1.46
C PRO A 25 13.48 7.28 1.05
N LEU A 26 13.86 6.18 0.36
CA LEU A 26 12.91 5.12 0.06
C LEU A 26 12.41 4.48 1.35
N ALA A 27 11.11 4.40 1.51
CA ALA A 27 10.47 4.11 2.79
C ALA A 27 10.85 2.75 3.40
N ASN A 28 11.03 1.73 2.57
CA ASN A 28 11.37 0.37 2.99
C ASN A 28 12.86 0.03 2.80
N ASN A 29 13.68 1.00 2.43
CA ASN A 29 15.13 0.79 2.29
C ASN A 29 15.83 0.96 3.63
N LEU A 30 15.55 0.07 4.57
CA LEU A 30 16.15 0.08 5.89
C LEU A 30 17.66 -0.03 5.79
N LEU A 31 18.38 0.76 6.59
CA LEU A 31 19.83 0.78 6.60
C LEU A 31 20.39 -0.36 7.46
N ASN A 32 21.49 -0.97 7.01
CA ASN A 32 22.14 -2.05 7.75
C ASN A 32 23.10 -1.55 8.82
N ASP A 33 23.66 -0.36 8.63
CA ASP A 33 24.55 0.28 9.60
C ASP A 33 24.53 1.82 9.45
N GLU A 34 25.15 2.51 10.41
CA GLU A 34 25.19 3.98 10.47
C GLU A 34 26.00 4.63 9.35
N ASN A 35 26.89 3.89 8.70
CA ASN A 35 27.75 4.41 7.64
C ASN A 35 27.10 4.31 6.25
N GLN A 36 26.01 3.58 6.12
CA GLN A 36 25.29 3.46 4.87
C GLN A 36 24.64 4.82 4.52
N GLU A 37 24.84 5.28 3.30
CA GLU A 37 24.27 6.53 2.81
C GLU A 37 22.79 6.34 2.40
N ASP A 38 21.99 7.37 2.63
CA ASP A 38 20.60 7.43 2.16
C ASP A 38 20.54 7.90 0.71
N GLU A 39 19.80 7.19 -0.12
CA GLU A 39 19.36 7.71 -1.42
C GLU A 39 18.08 8.54 -1.21
N LEU A 40 18.14 9.83 -1.52
CA LEU A 40 17.01 10.74 -1.36
C LEU A 40 16.36 11.07 -2.69
N TYR A 41 15.03 11.08 -2.71
CA TYR A 41 14.23 11.44 -3.88
C TYR A 41 13.16 12.45 -3.50
N PRO A 42 12.78 13.38 -4.40
CA PRO A 42 11.64 14.25 -4.17
C PRO A 42 10.38 13.44 -3.88
N LEU A 43 9.61 13.86 -2.88
CA LEU A 43 8.34 13.25 -2.50
C LEU A 43 7.24 14.29 -2.60
N GLN A 44 6.57 14.32 -3.75
CA GLN A 44 5.63 15.35 -4.14
C GLN A 44 4.45 14.77 -4.88
N MET A 45 3.24 15.22 -4.56
CA MET A 45 2.01 14.86 -5.28
C MET A 45 1.61 15.94 -6.27
N ASN A 46 1.23 15.52 -7.47
CA ASN A 46 0.66 16.35 -8.53
C ASN A 46 -0.79 15.94 -8.83
N TYR A 47 -1.61 16.92 -9.06
CA TYR A 47 -3.01 16.77 -9.47
C TYR A 47 -3.17 17.04 -10.97
N CYS A 48 -3.94 16.20 -11.65
CA CYS A 48 -4.30 16.37 -13.06
C CYS A 48 -5.69 17.00 -13.19
N PRO A 49 -5.80 18.24 -13.65
CA PRO A 49 -7.11 18.89 -13.78
C PRO A 49 -7.98 18.31 -14.91
N LYS A 50 -7.40 17.47 -15.79
CA LYS A 50 -8.14 16.84 -16.90
C LYS A 50 -8.91 15.59 -16.47
N CYS A 51 -8.24 14.64 -15.79
CA CYS A 51 -8.86 13.38 -15.38
C CYS A 51 -9.00 13.23 -13.86
N HIS A 52 -8.58 14.24 -13.10
CA HIS A 52 -8.63 14.29 -11.63
C HIS A 52 -7.76 13.25 -10.93
N ASN A 53 -6.79 12.70 -11.64
CA ASN A 53 -5.80 11.80 -11.05
C ASN A 53 -4.83 12.55 -10.15
N VAL A 54 -4.40 11.89 -9.07
CA VAL A 54 -3.34 12.36 -8.17
C VAL A 54 -2.20 11.36 -8.19
N GLN A 55 -0.98 11.83 -8.41
CA GLN A 55 0.18 10.99 -8.61
C GLN A 55 1.45 11.61 -8.02
N LEU A 56 2.47 10.77 -7.80
CA LEU A 56 3.82 11.26 -7.50
C LEU A 56 4.43 11.96 -8.73
N SER A 57 5.18 13.03 -8.46
CA SER A 57 5.94 13.76 -9.48
C SER A 57 7.14 12.99 -10.02
N HIS A 58 7.62 11.99 -9.30
CA HIS A 58 8.81 11.22 -9.63
C HIS A 58 8.52 9.72 -9.56
N SER A 59 9.12 8.95 -10.47
CA SER A 59 9.08 7.50 -10.48
C SER A 59 10.47 6.95 -10.16
N VAL A 60 10.63 6.37 -9.00
CA VAL A 60 11.86 5.63 -8.68
C VAL A 60 11.82 4.28 -9.41
N PRO A 61 12.94 3.80 -9.99
CA PRO A 61 12.95 2.49 -10.65
C PRO A 61 12.45 1.38 -9.72
N ARG A 62 11.53 0.56 -10.22
CA ARG A 62 10.86 -0.51 -9.46
C ARG A 62 11.83 -1.51 -8.84
N GLU A 63 12.93 -1.78 -9.53
CA GLU A 63 13.98 -2.71 -9.09
C GLU A 63 14.66 -2.26 -7.78
N LYS A 64 14.69 -0.96 -7.52
CA LYS A 64 15.23 -0.41 -6.25
C LYS A 64 14.28 -0.60 -5.07
N MET A 65 12.99 -0.83 -5.33
CA MET A 65 11.96 -0.86 -4.29
C MET A 65 11.40 -2.27 -4.01
N PHE A 66 11.34 -3.15 -5.01
CA PHE A 66 10.54 -4.36 -4.93
C PHE A 66 11.30 -5.68 -5.08
N ASN A 67 12.56 -5.68 -5.53
CA ASN A 67 13.30 -6.93 -5.77
C ASN A 67 13.57 -7.75 -4.51
N ASP A 68 13.81 -7.08 -3.39
CA ASP A 68 13.99 -7.69 -2.06
C ASP A 68 13.08 -6.97 -1.06
N TYR A 69 11.87 -7.47 -0.90
CA TYR A 69 10.84 -6.83 -0.10
C TYR A 69 10.72 -7.49 1.28
N LEU A 70 10.85 -6.69 2.34
CA LEU A 70 10.85 -7.21 3.72
C LEU A 70 9.44 -7.40 4.31
N TYR A 71 8.40 -6.91 3.62
CA TYR A 71 7.04 -7.04 4.09
C TYR A 71 6.45 -8.40 3.71
N VAL A 72 6.23 -9.25 4.72
CA VAL A 72 5.60 -10.57 4.57
C VAL A 72 4.18 -10.49 5.11
N SER A 73 3.18 -10.60 4.25
CA SER A 73 1.76 -10.38 4.61
C SER A 73 1.26 -11.35 5.68
N SER A 74 1.69 -12.62 5.66
CA SER A 74 1.22 -13.63 6.61
C SER A 74 1.77 -13.49 8.04
N THR A 75 2.67 -12.55 8.30
CA THR A 75 3.22 -12.31 9.66
C THR A 75 2.25 -11.57 10.57
N THR A 76 1.20 -10.96 10.04
CA THR A 76 0.21 -10.16 10.78
C THR A 76 -1.14 -10.85 10.80
N GLU A 77 -1.69 -11.14 11.99
CA GLU A 77 -3.03 -11.77 12.13
C GLU A 77 -4.15 -10.92 11.53
N VAL A 78 -4.04 -9.59 11.60
CA VAL A 78 -5.01 -8.67 10.99
C VAL A 78 -5.08 -8.88 9.47
N PHE A 79 -3.94 -9.01 8.81
CA PHE A 79 -3.92 -9.29 7.36
C PHE A 79 -4.34 -10.70 7.01
N LYS A 80 -4.01 -11.71 7.82
CA LYS A 80 -4.54 -13.08 7.63
C LYS A 80 -6.07 -13.07 7.64
N THR A 81 -6.67 -12.40 8.60
CA THR A 81 -8.13 -12.26 8.70
C THR A 81 -8.69 -11.52 7.49
N HIS A 82 -8.08 -10.40 7.12
CA HIS A 82 -8.50 -9.61 5.96
C HIS A 82 -8.49 -10.42 4.67
N PHE A 83 -7.42 -11.14 4.37
CA PHE A 83 -7.29 -11.93 3.14
C PHE A 83 -8.17 -13.19 3.16
N ASN A 84 -8.37 -13.82 4.32
CA ASN A 84 -9.34 -14.91 4.44
C ASN A 84 -10.77 -14.44 4.16
N ASP A 85 -11.14 -13.27 4.67
CA ASP A 85 -12.44 -12.66 4.42
C ASP A 85 -12.59 -12.25 2.95
N ALA A 86 -11.55 -11.66 2.35
CA ALA A 86 -11.52 -11.34 0.93
C ALA A 86 -11.72 -12.59 0.06
N ALA A 87 -10.99 -13.66 0.35
CA ALA A 87 -11.12 -14.94 -0.37
C ALA A 87 -12.54 -15.53 -0.25
N ARG A 88 -13.13 -15.47 0.94
CA ARG A 88 -14.50 -15.94 1.18
C ARG A 88 -15.52 -15.10 0.41
N ASN A 89 -15.41 -13.79 0.46
CA ASN A 89 -16.33 -12.87 -0.19
C ASN A 89 -16.25 -12.98 -1.72
N LEU A 90 -15.05 -13.03 -2.28
CA LEU A 90 -14.84 -13.19 -3.71
C LEU A 90 -15.27 -14.58 -4.21
N THR A 91 -15.06 -15.64 -3.43
CA THR A 91 -15.56 -16.98 -3.75
C THR A 91 -17.07 -16.98 -3.91
N ARG A 92 -17.81 -16.32 -3.01
CA ARG A 92 -19.27 -16.20 -3.11
C ARG A 92 -19.70 -15.34 -4.29
N LYS A 93 -19.08 -14.17 -4.45
CA LYS A 93 -19.47 -13.21 -5.49
C LYS A 93 -19.29 -13.75 -6.89
N PHE A 94 -18.22 -14.53 -7.12
CA PHE A 94 -17.86 -15.08 -8.43
C PHE A 94 -18.18 -16.58 -8.56
N ASN A 95 -18.79 -17.20 -7.57
CA ASN A 95 -19.08 -18.65 -7.54
C ASN A 95 -17.85 -19.50 -7.88
N LEU A 96 -16.71 -19.18 -7.25
CA LEU A 96 -15.45 -19.87 -7.52
C LEU A 96 -15.47 -21.30 -6.97
N ASP A 97 -15.06 -22.25 -7.79
CA ASP A 97 -15.01 -23.68 -7.51
C ASP A 97 -13.73 -24.33 -8.09
N GLU A 98 -13.69 -25.66 -8.13
CA GLU A 98 -12.59 -26.43 -8.69
C GLU A 98 -12.35 -26.25 -10.19
N ASN A 99 -13.29 -25.67 -10.92
CA ASN A 99 -13.17 -25.34 -12.35
C ASN A 99 -12.72 -23.89 -12.57
N SER A 100 -12.59 -23.11 -11.50
CA SER A 100 -12.23 -21.71 -11.57
C SER A 100 -10.72 -21.53 -11.54
N PHE A 101 -10.25 -20.45 -12.19
CA PHE A 101 -8.85 -20.05 -12.21
C PHE A 101 -8.70 -18.58 -11.77
N VAL A 102 -7.83 -18.35 -10.79
CA VAL A 102 -7.56 -17.02 -10.21
C VAL A 102 -6.07 -16.71 -10.29
N VAL A 103 -5.74 -15.53 -10.79
CA VAL A 103 -4.38 -14.98 -10.79
C VAL A 103 -4.33 -13.79 -9.83
N ASP A 104 -3.35 -13.75 -8.94
CA ASP A 104 -3.12 -12.64 -8.01
C ASP A 104 -1.82 -11.92 -8.33
N ILE A 105 -1.92 -10.62 -8.61
CA ILE A 105 -0.80 -9.75 -8.94
C ILE A 105 -0.23 -9.15 -7.65
N GLY A 106 1.10 -9.23 -7.46
CA GLY A 106 1.73 -8.83 -6.21
C GLY A 106 1.33 -9.76 -5.07
N SER A 107 1.35 -11.06 -5.35
CA SER A 107 0.77 -12.09 -4.48
C SER A 107 1.47 -12.28 -3.14
N ASN A 108 2.61 -11.62 -2.90
CA ASN A 108 3.41 -11.73 -1.69
C ASN A 108 3.76 -13.22 -1.39
N ASP A 109 3.54 -13.68 -0.19
CA ASP A 109 3.76 -15.08 0.22
C ASP A 109 2.60 -16.03 -0.09
N GLY A 110 1.62 -15.58 -0.87
CA GLY A 110 0.44 -16.36 -1.27
C GLY A 110 -0.70 -16.33 -0.27
N ILE A 111 -0.71 -15.37 0.64
CA ILE A 111 -1.71 -15.24 1.71
C ILE A 111 -3.16 -15.23 1.20
N PHE A 112 -3.45 -14.53 0.11
CA PHE A 112 -4.78 -14.49 -0.50
C PHE A 112 -5.10 -15.78 -1.27
N LEU A 113 -4.14 -16.31 -2.01
CA LEU A 113 -4.34 -17.49 -2.86
C LEU A 113 -4.48 -18.80 -2.07
N ASN A 114 -3.83 -18.89 -0.90
CA ASN A 114 -3.83 -20.09 -0.09
C ASN A 114 -5.24 -20.57 0.29
N PRO A 115 -6.15 -19.74 0.84
CA PRO A 115 -7.51 -20.20 1.14
C PRO A 115 -8.33 -20.56 -0.09
N LEU A 116 -8.06 -19.99 -1.26
CA LEU A 116 -8.70 -20.38 -2.53
C LEU A 116 -8.23 -21.77 -2.98
N LYS A 117 -6.92 -22.01 -2.92
CA LYS A 117 -6.33 -23.31 -3.23
C LYS A 117 -6.90 -24.43 -2.35
N TRP A 118 -7.07 -24.18 -1.05
CA TRP A 118 -7.69 -25.16 -0.12
C TRP A 118 -9.13 -25.52 -0.49
N LYS A 119 -9.82 -24.66 -1.24
CA LYS A 119 -11.17 -24.93 -1.79
C LYS A 119 -11.15 -25.58 -3.17
N GLY A 120 -9.98 -25.92 -3.68
CA GLY A 120 -9.82 -26.56 -4.97
C GLY A 120 -9.72 -25.62 -6.16
N VAL A 121 -9.77 -24.29 -5.94
CA VAL A 121 -9.60 -23.31 -7.02
C VAL A 121 -8.18 -23.36 -7.57
N GLN A 122 -8.02 -23.38 -8.88
CA GLN A 122 -6.72 -23.25 -9.53
C GLN A 122 -6.19 -21.82 -9.31
N VAL A 123 -4.95 -21.70 -8.84
CA VAL A 123 -4.37 -20.40 -8.50
C VAL A 123 -2.98 -20.22 -9.10
N CYS A 124 -2.61 -18.98 -9.39
CA CYS A 124 -1.24 -18.58 -9.71
C CYS A 124 -0.97 -17.18 -9.16
N GLY A 125 0.11 -17.04 -8.41
CA GLY A 125 0.64 -15.76 -7.98
C GLY A 125 1.66 -15.20 -8.97
N VAL A 126 1.76 -13.87 -9.02
CA VAL A 126 2.84 -13.16 -9.70
C VAL A 126 3.44 -12.20 -8.69
N GLU A 127 4.72 -12.39 -8.34
CA GLU A 127 5.39 -11.64 -7.28
C GLU A 127 6.80 -11.20 -7.73
N PRO A 128 7.08 -9.90 -7.80
CA PRO A 128 8.39 -9.42 -8.24
C PRO A 128 9.51 -9.65 -7.22
N ALA A 129 9.21 -9.67 -5.92
CA ALA A 129 10.20 -9.92 -4.87
C ALA A 129 10.58 -11.41 -4.85
N LYS A 130 11.85 -11.68 -5.19
CA LYS A 130 12.37 -13.04 -5.31
C LYS A 130 12.24 -13.87 -4.03
N ASN A 131 12.49 -13.25 -2.87
CA ASN A 131 12.36 -13.91 -1.57
C ASN A 131 10.93 -14.32 -1.27
N LEU A 132 9.94 -13.48 -1.60
CA LEU A 132 8.51 -13.75 -1.37
C LEU A 132 7.97 -14.79 -2.37
N ALA A 133 8.33 -14.68 -3.64
CA ALA A 133 7.95 -15.69 -4.65
C ALA A 133 8.47 -17.09 -4.28
N LYS A 134 9.73 -17.15 -3.81
CA LYS A 134 10.31 -18.40 -3.31
C LYS A 134 9.53 -18.95 -2.11
N LEU A 135 9.22 -18.10 -1.13
CA LEU A 135 8.45 -18.51 0.05
C LEU A 135 7.06 -19.04 -0.33
N ALA A 136 6.35 -18.39 -1.24
CA ALA A 136 5.07 -18.86 -1.73
C ALA A 136 5.16 -20.22 -2.41
N ASN A 137 6.15 -20.42 -3.30
CA ASN A 137 6.38 -21.71 -3.95
C ASN A 137 6.77 -22.82 -2.96
N ASP A 138 7.62 -22.52 -1.99
CA ASP A 138 8.01 -23.48 -0.92
C ASP A 138 6.79 -23.94 -0.10
N ASN A 139 5.80 -23.05 0.05
CA ASN A 139 4.51 -23.35 0.69
C ASN A 139 3.46 -23.95 -0.26
N GLY A 140 3.85 -24.29 -1.47
CA GLY A 140 2.99 -24.96 -2.45
C GLY A 140 1.99 -24.06 -3.17
N ILE A 141 2.18 -22.74 -3.15
CA ILE A 141 1.39 -21.77 -3.92
C ILE A 141 2.13 -21.47 -5.23
N PRO A 142 1.66 -21.95 -6.40
CA PRO A 142 2.31 -21.70 -7.68
C PRO A 142 2.48 -20.19 -7.91
N THR A 143 3.71 -19.73 -8.03
CA THR A 143 4.02 -18.30 -8.13
C THR A 143 5.12 -18.05 -9.14
N VAL A 144 4.88 -17.11 -10.06
CA VAL A 144 5.87 -16.61 -11.02
C VAL A 144 6.61 -15.43 -10.38
N ASN A 145 7.94 -15.47 -10.40
CA ASN A 145 8.76 -14.34 -9.99
C ASN A 145 8.91 -13.36 -11.17
N GLY A 146 8.22 -12.26 -11.15
CA GLY A 146 8.24 -11.25 -12.21
C GLY A 146 7.23 -10.14 -12.00
N TYR A 147 7.26 -9.21 -12.95
CA TYR A 147 6.30 -8.09 -13.01
C TYR A 147 5.21 -8.41 -14.02
N PHE A 148 3.97 -8.15 -13.68
CA PHE A 148 2.81 -8.55 -14.50
C PHE A 148 2.71 -7.79 -15.84
N GLU A 149 3.31 -6.61 -15.95
CA GLU A 149 3.40 -5.86 -17.20
C GLU A 149 4.37 -6.48 -18.23
N ASP A 150 5.23 -7.40 -17.81
CA ASP A 150 6.22 -8.03 -18.69
C ASP A 150 5.61 -9.26 -19.40
N GLU A 151 5.76 -9.35 -20.73
CA GLU A 151 5.19 -10.45 -21.52
C GLU A 151 5.74 -11.81 -21.11
N GLU A 152 7.04 -11.89 -20.79
CA GLU A 152 7.68 -13.10 -20.30
C GLU A 152 6.99 -13.65 -19.04
N THR A 153 6.58 -12.77 -18.13
CA THR A 153 5.85 -13.17 -16.92
C THR A 153 4.50 -13.82 -17.27
N ILE A 154 3.79 -13.27 -18.25
CA ILE A 154 2.51 -13.85 -18.70
C ILE A 154 2.71 -15.24 -19.31
N GLU A 155 3.77 -15.42 -20.10
CA GLU A 155 4.13 -16.74 -20.64
C GLU A 155 4.46 -17.75 -19.54
N GLN A 156 5.19 -17.31 -18.49
CA GLN A 156 5.55 -18.16 -17.36
C GLN A 156 4.32 -18.64 -16.56
N ILE A 157 3.24 -17.86 -16.51
CA ILE A 157 1.98 -18.32 -15.88
C ILE A 157 1.50 -19.59 -16.57
N GLY A 158 1.49 -19.62 -17.90
CA GLY A 158 1.11 -20.82 -18.68
C GLY A 158 2.00 -22.02 -18.39
N ILE A 159 3.31 -21.81 -18.26
CA ILE A 159 4.26 -22.89 -17.94
C ILE A 159 3.97 -23.48 -16.56
N VAL A 160 3.75 -22.63 -15.56
CA VAL A 160 3.55 -23.06 -14.18
C VAL A 160 2.19 -23.75 -13.99
N VAL A 161 1.15 -23.30 -14.67
CA VAL A 161 -0.23 -23.73 -14.44
C VAL A 161 -0.63 -24.93 -15.28
N ASN A 162 -0.22 -25.00 -16.55
CA ASN A 162 -0.75 -26.00 -17.48
C ASN A 162 0.29 -26.59 -18.46
N GLY A 163 1.57 -26.51 -18.11
CA GLY A 163 2.63 -27.18 -18.83
C GLY A 163 3.09 -26.50 -20.12
N GLY A 164 2.78 -25.24 -20.32
CA GLY A 164 3.47 -24.38 -21.27
C GLY A 164 2.67 -23.76 -22.40
N HIS A 165 1.36 -23.88 -22.42
CA HIS A 165 0.60 -23.06 -23.37
C HIS A 165 0.23 -21.69 -22.79
N LEU A 166 0.16 -20.70 -23.65
CA LEU A 166 -0.16 -19.33 -23.27
C LEU A 166 -1.59 -19.24 -22.72
N ILE A 167 -1.73 -18.66 -21.53
CA ILE A 167 -3.05 -18.37 -20.95
C ILE A 167 -3.75 -17.27 -21.73
N LYS A 168 -4.93 -17.58 -22.24
CA LYS A 168 -5.76 -16.63 -23.01
C LYS A 168 -7.23 -16.86 -22.70
N GLN A 169 -7.89 -15.85 -22.10
CA GLN A 169 -9.31 -15.92 -21.74
C GLN A 169 -9.69 -17.15 -20.89
N GLU A 170 -8.83 -17.47 -19.92
CA GLU A 170 -9.01 -18.65 -19.06
C GLU A 170 -9.25 -18.30 -17.59
N ALA A 171 -8.81 -17.11 -17.14
CA ALA A 171 -8.98 -16.70 -15.76
C ALA A 171 -10.41 -16.20 -15.48
N ASP A 172 -10.99 -16.64 -14.39
CA ASP A 172 -12.27 -16.14 -13.89
C ASP A 172 -12.12 -14.82 -13.18
N LEU A 173 -10.99 -14.65 -12.50
CA LEU A 173 -10.68 -13.51 -11.65
C LEU A 173 -9.18 -13.21 -11.72
N VAL A 174 -8.85 -11.92 -11.83
CA VAL A 174 -7.50 -11.41 -11.58
C VAL A 174 -7.59 -10.40 -10.46
N THR A 175 -6.75 -10.54 -9.45
CA THR A 175 -6.74 -9.66 -8.27
C THR A 175 -5.43 -8.90 -8.14
N ALA A 176 -5.48 -7.74 -7.52
CA ALA A 176 -4.31 -6.94 -7.18
C ALA A 176 -4.59 -6.17 -5.87
N PHE A 177 -4.02 -6.64 -4.76
CA PHE A 177 -4.19 -6.05 -3.43
C PHE A 177 -3.02 -5.14 -3.10
N ASN A 178 -3.27 -3.83 -3.06
CA ASN A 178 -2.27 -2.80 -2.75
C ASN A 178 -1.05 -2.79 -3.68
N VAL A 179 -1.25 -3.09 -4.95
CA VAL A 179 -0.18 -3.09 -5.97
C VAL A 179 -0.51 -2.25 -7.21
N PHE A 180 -1.78 -1.96 -7.49
CA PHE A 180 -2.16 -1.20 -8.69
C PHE A 180 -1.75 0.29 -8.63
N ALA A 181 -1.27 0.76 -7.49
CA ALA A 181 -0.67 2.08 -7.32
C ALA A 181 0.87 2.10 -7.50
N HIS A 182 1.50 0.94 -7.75
CA HIS A 182 2.95 0.75 -7.70
C HIS A 182 3.63 0.67 -9.07
N SER A 183 3.00 1.09 -10.14
CA SER A 183 3.56 1.00 -11.50
C SER A 183 3.29 2.24 -12.35
N ASP A 184 4.23 2.54 -13.23
CA ASP A 184 4.05 3.50 -14.33
C ASP A 184 3.36 2.87 -15.55
N LYS A 185 3.24 1.55 -15.59
CA LYS A 185 2.73 0.78 -16.73
C LYS A 185 1.31 0.27 -16.51
N LEU A 186 0.44 1.11 -15.95
CA LEU A 186 -0.94 0.75 -15.57
C LEU A 186 -1.76 0.26 -16.77
N GLU A 187 -1.60 0.87 -17.93
CA GLU A 187 -2.27 0.44 -19.16
C GLU A 187 -1.81 -0.96 -19.59
N GLN A 188 -0.50 -1.23 -19.55
CA GLN A 188 0.04 -2.53 -19.93
C GLN A 188 -0.42 -3.64 -18.98
N ILE A 189 -0.41 -3.37 -17.68
CA ILE A 189 -0.97 -4.30 -16.67
C ILE A 189 -2.43 -4.60 -17.00
N THR A 190 -3.25 -3.57 -17.22
CA THR A 190 -4.67 -3.73 -17.50
C THR A 190 -4.91 -4.52 -18.79
N ARG A 191 -4.16 -4.24 -19.85
CA ARG A 191 -4.26 -4.98 -21.11
C ARG A 191 -3.88 -6.45 -20.92
N ASN A 192 -2.83 -6.75 -20.17
CA ASN A 192 -2.43 -8.12 -19.86
C ASN A 192 -3.50 -8.85 -19.02
N VAL A 193 -4.10 -8.17 -18.06
CA VAL A 193 -5.23 -8.73 -17.28
C VAL A 193 -6.37 -9.18 -18.19
N PHE A 194 -6.80 -8.30 -19.10
CA PHE A 194 -7.93 -8.60 -19.99
C PHE A 194 -7.58 -9.53 -21.15
N LYS A 195 -6.30 -9.81 -21.41
CA LYS A 195 -5.88 -10.91 -22.30
C LYS A 195 -6.15 -12.28 -21.66
N ILE A 196 -5.92 -12.42 -20.36
CA ILE A 196 -6.06 -13.70 -19.66
C ILE A 196 -7.44 -13.93 -19.04
N LEU A 197 -8.20 -12.87 -18.76
CA LEU A 197 -9.57 -12.97 -18.26
C LEU A 197 -10.54 -13.52 -19.30
N LYS A 198 -11.46 -14.39 -18.85
CA LYS A 198 -12.66 -14.73 -19.61
C LYS A 198 -13.47 -13.48 -19.94
N PRO A 199 -14.34 -13.48 -20.98
CA PRO A 199 -15.15 -12.31 -21.32
C PRO A 199 -16.02 -11.79 -20.17
N GLU A 200 -16.53 -12.67 -19.31
CA GLU A 200 -17.31 -12.37 -18.11
C GLU A 200 -16.46 -12.22 -16.85
N GLY A 201 -15.15 -12.48 -16.95
CA GLY A 201 -14.20 -12.33 -15.85
C GLY A 201 -14.01 -10.88 -15.43
N GLN A 202 -13.56 -10.67 -14.21
CA GLN A 202 -13.34 -9.34 -13.69
C GLN A 202 -11.96 -9.17 -13.09
N PHE A 203 -11.45 -7.94 -13.18
CA PHE A 203 -10.26 -7.48 -12.47
C PHE A 203 -10.69 -6.83 -11.17
N VAL A 204 -10.18 -7.31 -10.05
CA VAL A 204 -10.49 -6.78 -8.71
C VAL A 204 -9.23 -6.19 -8.12
N ILE A 205 -9.26 -4.90 -7.86
CA ILE A 205 -8.17 -4.18 -7.20
C ILE A 205 -8.61 -3.72 -5.81
N GLU A 206 -7.66 -3.72 -4.89
CA GLU A 206 -7.81 -3.08 -3.59
C GLU A 206 -6.68 -2.06 -3.46
N VAL A 207 -7.04 -0.81 -3.23
CA VAL A 207 -6.12 0.32 -3.17
C VAL A 207 -6.49 1.24 -2.02
N GLN A 208 -5.50 1.94 -1.48
CA GLN A 208 -5.76 3.02 -0.54
C GLN A 208 -6.68 4.06 -1.17
N TYR A 209 -7.63 4.56 -0.38
CA TYR A 209 -8.63 5.48 -0.87
C TYR A 209 -8.24 6.94 -0.62
N LEU A 210 -8.05 7.68 -1.69
CA LEU A 210 -7.64 9.09 -1.62
C LEU A 210 -8.58 9.93 -0.76
N LEU A 211 -9.89 9.71 -0.83
CA LEU A 211 -10.86 10.46 -0.03
C LEU A 211 -10.62 10.27 1.47
N ASP A 212 -10.35 9.04 1.91
CA ASP A 212 -10.02 8.77 3.31
C ASP A 212 -8.72 9.45 3.72
N THR A 213 -7.70 9.41 2.85
CA THR A 213 -6.43 10.10 3.09
C THR A 213 -6.63 11.60 3.30
N LEU A 214 -7.46 12.23 2.48
CA LEU A 214 -7.75 13.67 2.58
C LEU A 214 -8.59 14.00 3.83
N LYS A 215 -9.59 13.19 4.15
CA LYS A 215 -10.44 13.37 5.34
C LYS A 215 -9.69 13.17 6.65
N ASP A 216 -8.87 12.14 6.71
CA ASP A 216 -8.21 11.71 7.94
C ASP A 216 -6.78 12.26 8.07
N LEU A 217 -6.32 13.05 7.09
CA LEU A 217 -4.98 13.61 7.03
C LEU A 217 -3.86 12.56 7.14
N THR A 218 -4.07 11.39 6.55
CA THR A 218 -3.10 10.29 6.56
C THR A 218 -2.06 10.45 5.45
N PHE A 219 -1.40 11.60 5.42
CA PHE A 219 -0.40 11.96 4.42
C PHE A 219 0.84 11.06 4.45
N ASP A 220 1.07 10.33 5.51
CA ASP A 220 2.16 9.36 5.64
C ASP A 220 1.94 8.11 4.75
N ASN A 221 0.77 7.99 4.11
CA ASN A 221 0.55 7.08 2.98
C ASN A 221 1.27 7.54 1.69
N ILE A 222 1.84 8.74 1.69
CA ILE A 222 2.62 9.27 0.56
C ILE A 222 4.06 8.77 0.71
N TYR A 223 4.48 7.85 -0.15
CA TYR A 223 5.86 7.39 -0.27
C TYR A 223 6.10 6.82 -1.67
N HIS A 224 7.36 6.64 -2.04
CA HIS A 224 7.77 6.42 -3.44
C HIS A 224 7.23 5.14 -4.08
N GLU A 225 6.82 4.14 -3.31
CA GLU A 225 6.19 2.92 -3.83
C GLU A 225 4.77 3.18 -4.36
N HIS A 226 4.08 4.22 -3.86
CA HIS A 226 2.76 4.64 -4.31
C HIS A 226 2.89 5.69 -5.41
N TYR A 227 2.94 5.27 -6.66
CA TYR A 227 3.01 6.19 -7.79
C TYR A 227 1.72 6.95 -8.02
N ASN A 228 0.60 6.38 -7.59
CA ASN A 228 -0.74 6.90 -7.83
C ASN A 228 -1.63 6.82 -6.58
N TYR A 229 -2.50 7.83 -6.45
CA TYR A 229 -3.43 7.97 -5.30
C TYR A 229 -4.84 7.97 -5.85
N TRP A 230 -5.51 6.83 -5.70
CA TRP A 230 -6.74 6.55 -6.41
C TRP A 230 -8.00 7.08 -5.72
N SER A 231 -8.88 7.67 -6.53
CA SER A 231 -10.30 7.86 -6.26
C SER A 231 -11.12 7.00 -7.22
N VAL A 232 -12.40 6.81 -6.95
CA VAL A 232 -13.31 6.15 -7.91
C VAL A 232 -13.42 6.98 -9.18
N LEU A 233 -13.40 8.31 -9.06
CA LEU A 233 -13.40 9.24 -10.19
C LEU A 233 -12.20 9.02 -11.12
N SER A 234 -10.99 9.01 -10.60
CA SER A 234 -9.79 8.81 -11.42
C SER A 234 -9.70 7.41 -12.01
N LEU A 235 -10.08 6.37 -11.24
CA LEU A 235 -10.18 5.00 -11.75
C LEU A 235 -11.21 4.87 -12.87
N SER A 236 -12.40 5.46 -12.70
CA SER A 236 -13.45 5.45 -13.72
C SER A 236 -12.96 6.08 -15.03
N ASN A 237 -12.29 7.23 -14.94
CA ASN A 237 -11.73 7.90 -16.11
C ASN A 237 -10.64 7.07 -16.80
N PHE A 238 -9.77 6.44 -16.00
CA PHE A 238 -8.70 5.58 -16.52
C PHE A 238 -9.25 4.36 -17.26
N PHE A 239 -10.14 3.59 -16.64
CA PHE A 239 -10.70 2.38 -17.26
C PHE A 239 -11.62 2.67 -18.43
N LYS A 240 -12.38 3.77 -18.37
CA LYS A 240 -13.20 4.23 -19.49
C LYS A 240 -12.34 4.52 -20.73
N GLY A 241 -11.16 5.11 -20.55
CA GLY A 241 -10.20 5.33 -21.62
C GLY A 241 -9.71 4.04 -22.29
N LEU A 242 -9.82 2.91 -21.62
CA LEU A 242 -9.46 1.58 -22.14
C LEU A 242 -10.68 0.75 -22.62
N GLY A 243 -11.86 1.35 -22.67
CA GLY A 243 -13.09 0.65 -23.08
C GLY A 243 -13.65 -0.28 -22.01
N LEU A 244 -13.28 -0.08 -20.75
CA LEU A 244 -13.73 -0.85 -19.60
C LEU A 244 -14.57 0.03 -18.66
N HIS A 245 -15.24 -0.58 -17.70
CA HIS A 245 -15.90 0.19 -16.65
C HIS A 245 -15.84 -0.49 -15.29
N ILE A 246 -16.02 0.31 -14.24
CA ILE A 246 -16.17 -0.17 -12.87
C ILE A 246 -17.59 -0.70 -12.71
N THR A 247 -17.71 -1.93 -12.22
CA THR A 247 -18.99 -2.60 -12.00
C THR A 247 -19.50 -2.49 -10.56
N ASP A 248 -18.60 -2.40 -9.61
CA ASP A 248 -18.90 -2.33 -8.17
C ASP A 248 -17.75 -1.71 -7.39
N VAL A 249 -18.05 -1.11 -6.25
CA VAL A 249 -17.06 -0.57 -5.30
C VAL A 249 -17.50 -0.88 -3.88
N GLU A 250 -16.55 -1.31 -3.06
CA GLU A 250 -16.73 -1.56 -1.62
C GLU A 250 -15.69 -0.75 -0.83
N HIS A 251 -16.10 -0.17 0.31
CA HIS A 251 -15.16 0.43 1.26
C HIS A 251 -14.56 -0.64 2.16
N ILE A 252 -13.24 -0.61 2.35
CA ILE A 252 -12.50 -1.59 3.14
C ILE A 252 -11.67 -0.85 4.20
N ASN A 253 -11.73 -1.33 5.45
CA ASN A 253 -11.01 -0.73 6.57
C ASN A 253 -9.59 -1.28 6.72
N THR A 254 -8.75 -1.06 5.70
CA THR A 254 -7.32 -1.41 5.74
C THR A 254 -6.49 -0.19 5.37
N HIS A 255 -5.24 -0.13 5.84
CA HIS A 255 -4.29 0.96 5.52
C HIS A 255 -4.84 2.38 5.76
N GLY A 256 -5.72 2.57 6.74
CA GLY A 256 -6.36 3.85 7.02
C GLY A 256 -7.54 4.18 6.12
N GLY A 257 -8.06 3.21 5.40
CA GLY A 257 -9.17 3.31 4.46
C GLY A 257 -8.77 2.97 3.05
N SER A 258 -9.46 1.97 2.49
CA SER A 258 -9.22 1.42 1.15
C SER A 258 -10.53 1.25 0.41
N ILE A 259 -10.45 1.06 -0.89
CA ILE A 259 -11.57 0.63 -1.73
C ILE A 259 -11.19 -0.66 -2.44
N ARG A 260 -12.18 -1.56 -2.57
CA ARG A 260 -12.12 -2.71 -3.45
C ARG A 260 -12.98 -2.41 -4.66
N VAL A 261 -12.36 -2.41 -5.82
CA VAL A 261 -12.96 -1.97 -7.07
C VAL A 261 -13.01 -3.13 -8.05
N PHE A 262 -14.15 -3.34 -8.66
CA PHE A 262 -14.43 -4.41 -9.61
C PHE A 262 -14.50 -3.82 -11.01
N ILE A 263 -13.69 -4.32 -11.93
CA ILE A 263 -13.57 -3.80 -13.29
C ILE A 263 -13.87 -4.91 -14.29
N GLY A 264 -14.68 -4.60 -15.28
CA GLY A 264 -15.06 -5.54 -16.33
C GLY A 264 -15.34 -4.88 -17.67
N SER A 265 -15.77 -5.70 -18.63
CA SER A 265 -16.21 -5.23 -19.93
C SER A 265 -17.48 -4.39 -19.80
N GLN A 266 -17.74 -3.52 -20.77
CA GLN A 266 -18.93 -2.67 -20.80
C GLN A 266 -20.27 -3.45 -20.93
N GLN A 267 -20.19 -4.75 -21.18
CA GLN A 267 -21.37 -5.62 -21.21
C GLN A 267 -21.87 -6.02 -19.83
N LEU A 268 -21.04 -5.86 -18.80
CA LEU A 268 -21.42 -6.17 -17.41
C LEU A 268 -22.21 -5.03 -16.78
N ASP A 269 -23.17 -5.38 -15.94
CA ASP A 269 -24.00 -4.41 -15.22
C ASP A 269 -23.18 -3.61 -14.19
N VAL A 270 -23.53 -2.33 -14.05
CA VAL A 270 -22.94 -1.43 -13.05
C VAL A 270 -23.86 -1.34 -11.84
N LYS A 271 -23.34 -1.63 -10.66
CA LYS A 271 -24.08 -1.52 -9.40
C LYS A 271 -24.20 -0.07 -8.93
N PRO A 272 -25.24 0.26 -8.12
CA PRO A 272 -25.47 1.61 -7.60
C PRO A 272 -24.30 2.16 -6.76
N SER A 273 -23.49 1.30 -6.14
CA SER A 273 -22.31 1.67 -5.36
C SER A 273 -21.39 2.63 -6.12
N VAL A 274 -21.18 2.41 -7.41
CA VAL A 274 -20.30 3.24 -8.24
C VAL A 274 -20.78 4.68 -8.28
N THR A 275 -22.07 4.89 -8.54
CA THR A 275 -22.68 6.23 -8.56
C THR A 275 -22.64 6.90 -7.18
N GLU A 276 -22.86 6.13 -6.12
CA GLU A 276 -22.83 6.62 -4.74
C GLU A 276 -21.44 7.12 -4.35
N PHE A 277 -20.38 6.36 -4.67
CA PHE A 277 -19.00 6.78 -4.44
C PHE A 277 -18.65 8.04 -5.25
N LEU A 278 -18.99 8.08 -6.54
CA LEU A 278 -18.73 9.25 -7.39
C LEU A 278 -19.44 10.51 -6.87
N LYS A 279 -20.67 10.38 -6.39
CA LYS A 279 -21.42 11.48 -5.77
C LYS A 279 -20.74 12.01 -4.51
N SER A 280 -20.35 11.11 -3.61
CA SER A 280 -19.65 11.45 -2.37
C SER A 280 -18.31 12.17 -2.65
N GLU A 281 -17.55 11.69 -3.62
CA GLU A 281 -16.28 12.31 -4.02
C GLU A 281 -16.49 13.71 -4.61
N LYS A 282 -17.51 13.89 -5.43
CA LYS A 282 -17.86 15.20 -5.99
C LYS A 282 -18.31 16.21 -4.92
N GLU A 283 -19.11 15.76 -3.96
CA GLU A 283 -19.55 16.57 -2.83
C GLU A 283 -18.36 17.02 -1.96
N PHE A 284 -17.35 16.17 -1.78
CA PHE A 284 -16.11 16.55 -1.07
C PHE A 284 -15.21 17.48 -1.90
N GLY A 285 -15.27 17.40 -3.22
CA GLY A 285 -14.51 18.24 -4.14
C GLY A 285 -13.25 17.58 -4.70
N LEU A 286 -13.23 16.26 -4.92
CA LEU A 286 -12.07 15.57 -5.51
C LEU A 286 -11.78 16.02 -6.97
N ASP A 287 -12.70 16.70 -7.60
CA ASP A 287 -12.57 17.30 -8.92
C ASP A 287 -12.11 18.79 -8.88
N LYS A 288 -11.66 19.27 -7.71
CA LYS A 288 -11.26 20.68 -7.51
C LYS A 288 -9.85 20.79 -6.95
N LEU A 289 -9.03 21.61 -7.58
CA LEU A 289 -7.66 21.89 -7.14
C LEU A 289 -7.61 22.42 -5.69
N GLU A 290 -8.55 23.29 -5.31
CA GLU A 290 -8.58 23.90 -3.97
C GLU A 290 -8.69 22.87 -2.84
N THR A 291 -9.38 21.76 -3.06
CA THR A 291 -9.49 20.66 -2.10
C THR A 291 -8.12 20.12 -1.70
N TYR A 292 -7.23 19.94 -2.67
CA TYR A 292 -5.87 19.42 -2.43
C TYR A 292 -4.96 20.48 -1.80
N LYS A 293 -5.11 21.74 -2.16
CA LYS A 293 -4.40 22.85 -1.52
C LYS A 293 -4.78 22.99 -0.05
N GLU A 294 -6.05 22.82 0.28
CA GLU A 294 -6.53 22.83 1.66
C GLU A 294 -5.98 21.63 2.44
N PHE A 295 -5.92 20.45 1.84
CA PHE A 295 -5.26 19.29 2.43
C PHE A 295 -3.80 19.60 2.78
N SER A 296 -3.05 20.20 1.85
CA SER A 296 -1.66 20.59 2.10
C SER A 296 -1.52 21.55 3.29
N ARG A 297 -2.38 22.56 3.41
CA ARG A 297 -2.40 23.47 4.56
C ARG A 297 -2.66 22.75 5.88
N LYS A 298 -3.60 21.81 5.89
CA LYS A 298 -3.90 20.98 7.07
C LYS A 298 -2.75 20.07 7.46
N VAL A 299 -2.04 19.50 6.49
CA VAL A 299 -0.84 18.67 6.72
C VAL A 299 0.28 19.51 7.35
N GLU A 300 0.53 20.71 6.87
CA GLU A 300 1.51 21.64 7.46
C GLU A 300 1.15 21.97 8.91
N LYS A 301 -0.12 22.23 9.19
CA LYS A 301 -0.60 22.49 10.55
C LYS A 301 -0.44 21.29 11.47
N LEU A 302 -0.74 20.10 10.97
CA LEU A 302 -0.53 18.85 11.71
C LEU A 302 0.95 18.64 12.05
N LYS A 303 1.85 18.92 11.11
CA LYS A 303 3.31 18.92 11.35
C LYS A 303 3.70 19.84 12.50
N GLU A 304 3.28 21.09 12.46
CA GLU A 304 3.58 22.07 13.50
C GLU A 304 3.11 21.60 14.89
N ASN A 305 1.87 21.11 14.98
CA ASN A 305 1.29 20.62 16.22
C ASN A 305 2.04 19.38 16.76
N SER A 306 2.33 18.42 15.88
CA SER A 306 2.99 17.16 16.25
C SER A 306 4.43 17.40 16.69
N VAL A 307 5.18 18.22 15.98
CA VAL A 307 6.56 18.58 16.34
C VAL A 307 6.58 19.29 17.72
N SER A 308 5.66 20.20 17.97
CA SER A 308 5.51 20.88 19.26
C SER A 308 5.19 19.90 20.39
N LYS A 309 4.30 18.94 20.15
CA LYS A 309 3.95 17.89 21.13
C LYS A 309 5.15 17.04 21.52
N ILE A 310 5.91 16.56 20.54
CA ILE A 310 7.12 15.77 20.80
C ILE A 310 8.18 16.60 21.54
N GLN A 311 8.39 17.84 21.13
CA GLN A 311 9.34 18.73 21.81
C GLN A 311 8.95 18.99 23.27
N SER A 312 7.66 19.21 23.56
CA SER A 312 7.19 19.38 24.94
C SER A 312 7.45 18.15 25.80
N LEU A 313 7.21 16.95 25.27
CA LEU A 313 7.52 15.71 26.00
C LEU A 313 9.04 15.61 26.31
N LYS A 314 9.89 15.96 25.35
CA LYS A 314 11.35 15.96 25.56
C LYS A 314 11.80 17.02 26.56
N ASP A 315 11.21 18.22 26.53
CA ASP A 315 11.49 19.30 27.48
C ASP A 315 11.10 18.93 28.92
N GLU A 316 10.05 18.10 29.08
CA GLU A 316 9.65 17.51 30.36
C GLU A 316 10.55 16.34 30.81
N GLY A 317 11.53 15.97 30.03
CA GLY A 317 12.45 14.85 30.32
C GLY A 317 11.85 13.47 30.10
N LYS A 318 10.73 13.38 29.37
CA LYS A 318 10.07 12.11 29.08
C LYS A 318 10.76 11.35 27.96
N SER A 319 10.84 10.02 28.09
CA SER A 319 11.36 9.13 27.08
C SER A 319 10.28 8.71 26.09
N ILE A 320 10.68 8.52 24.83
CA ILE A 320 9.81 8.11 23.74
C ILE A 320 10.44 6.94 22.99
N VAL A 321 9.67 5.87 22.84
CA VAL A 321 10.01 4.70 22.03
C VAL A 321 8.93 4.55 20.94
N GLY A 322 9.35 4.31 19.69
CA GLY A 322 8.42 4.05 18.59
C GLY A 322 7.90 2.63 18.62
N TYR A 323 6.74 2.39 18.02
CA TYR A 323 6.21 1.06 17.78
C TYR A 323 5.72 0.91 16.35
N GLY A 324 6.32 -0.05 15.65
CA GLY A 324 6.11 -0.32 14.23
C GLY A 324 7.03 0.50 13.31
N SER A 325 7.52 -0.14 12.26
CA SER A 325 8.36 0.49 11.23
C SER A 325 7.80 0.27 9.83
N PRO A 326 6.49 0.56 9.59
CA PRO A 326 5.92 0.52 8.25
C PRO A 326 6.51 1.63 7.39
N ALA A 327 6.28 1.58 6.08
CA ALA A 327 6.69 2.64 5.15
C ALA A 327 6.24 4.05 5.61
N LYS A 328 5.06 4.15 6.20
CA LYS A 328 4.51 5.39 6.79
C LYS A 328 5.44 6.06 7.82
N ALA A 329 6.14 5.25 8.63
CA ALA A 329 7.05 5.77 9.64
C ALA A 329 8.19 6.57 9.01
N THR A 330 8.77 6.09 7.93
CA THR A 330 9.80 6.81 7.19
C THR A 330 9.28 8.15 6.67
N THR A 331 8.11 8.17 6.06
CA THR A 331 7.52 9.41 5.54
C THR A 331 7.30 10.45 6.64
N VAL A 332 6.58 10.08 7.70
CA VAL A 332 6.17 11.05 8.72
C VAL A 332 7.37 11.55 9.52
N LEU A 333 8.28 10.68 9.93
CA LEU A 333 9.44 11.08 10.75
C LEU A 333 10.43 11.92 9.96
N ASN A 334 10.69 11.60 8.69
CA ASN A 334 11.54 12.43 7.84
C ASN A 334 10.89 13.79 7.54
N TYR A 335 9.62 13.82 7.21
CA TYR A 335 8.91 15.09 6.96
C TYR A 335 8.83 15.98 8.19
N TYR A 336 8.62 15.41 9.38
CA TYR A 336 8.57 16.15 10.64
C TYR A 336 9.95 16.50 11.20
N GLY A 337 11.00 15.83 10.74
CA GLY A 337 12.36 16.00 11.30
C GLY A 337 12.49 15.42 12.71
N ILE A 338 11.74 14.38 13.03
CA ILE A 338 11.82 13.66 14.31
C ILE A 338 12.76 12.47 14.12
N ASP A 339 13.89 12.49 14.81
CA ASP A 339 14.99 11.53 14.66
C ASP A 339 15.34 10.82 15.98
N SER A 340 16.53 10.23 16.01
CA SER A 340 17.06 9.51 17.18
C SER A 340 17.32 10.39 18.42
N ASP A 341 17.34 11.71 18.29
CA ASP A 341 17.42 12.63 19.44
C ASP A 341 16.11 12.65 20.24
N SER A 342 14.98 12.35 19.58
CA SER A 342 13.66 12.32 20.19
C SER A 342 13.13 10.91 20.47
N ILE A 343 13.45 9.94 19.61
CA ILE A 343 12.98 8.56 19.71
C ILE A 343 14.20 7.65 19.89
N ASP A 344 14.26 6.94 21.01
CA ASP A 344 15.43 6.12 21.36
C ASP A 344 15.60 4.92 20.44
N TYR A 345 14.52 4.21 20.16
CA TYR A 345 14.44 3.08 19.22
C TYR A 345 13.00 2.80 18.82
N ILE A 346 12.81 1.91 17.84
CA ILE A 346 11.51 1.45 17.38
C ILE A 346 11.37 -0.04 17.71
N ILE A 347 10.27 -0.41 18.38
CA ILE A 347 9.88 -1.80 18.59
C ILE A 347 9.21 -2.30 17.31
N GLU A 348 9.66 -3.44 16.81
CA GLU A 348 9.13 -4.04 15.58
C GLU A 348 8.88 -5.54 15.80
N ASP A 349 7.68 -6.01 15.43
CA ASP A 349 7.31 -7.41 15.56
C ASP A 349 7.88 -8.29 14.42
N ASN A 350 8.23 -7.68 13.28
CA ASN A 350 8.87 -8.38 12.16
C ASN A 350 10.38 -8.52 12.40
N GLU A 351 10.81 -9.74 12.73
CA GLU A 351 12.22 -10.05 13.02
C GLU A 351 13.19 -9.72 11.87
N MET A 352 12.71 -9.73 10.61
CA MET A 352 13.53 -9.39 9.44
C MET A 352 14.05 -7.95 9.45
N LYS A 353 13.41 -7.07 10.23
CA LYS A 353 13.78 -5.65 10.36
C LYS A 353 14.69 -5.36 11.55
N HIS A 354 14.87 -6.33 12.46
CA HIS A 354 15.68 -6.14 13.66
C HIS A 354 17.16 -5.88 13.33
N GLY A 355 17.77 -4.98 14.08
CA GLY A 355 19.17 -4.59 13.89
C GLY A 355 19.40 -3.61 12.75
N LYS A 356 18.36 -3.17 12.08
CA LYS A 356 18.41 -2.17 11.02
C LYS A 356 18.06 -0.78 11.54
N LEU A 357 18.31 0.25 10.73
CA LEU A 357 17.95 1.63 11.03
C LEU A 357 16.86 2.12 10.08
N LEU A 358 15.93 2.91 10.59
CA LEU A 358 14.95 3.61 9.74
C LEU A 358 15.70 4.64 8.86
N PRO A 359 15.51 4.62 7.53
CA PRO A 359 16.29 5.48 6.65
C PRO A 359 16.03 6.97 6.92
N GLY A 360 17.01 7.80 6.67
CA GLY A 360 17.00 9.25 6.90
C GLY A 360 17.19 9.61 8.36
N VAL A 361 16.23 9.35 9.20
CA VAL A 361 16.22 9.69 10.64
C VAL A 361 17.08 8.74 11.49
N ARG A 362 17.50 7.60 10.96
CA ARG A 362 18.46 6.65 11.56
C ARG A 362 18.09 6.14 12.95
N ILE A 363 16.80 5.96 13.21
CA ILE A 363 16.32 5.40 14.46
C ILE A 363 16.51 3.88 14.44
N PRO A 364 17.16 3.28 15.47
CA PRO A 364 17.36 1.84 15.54
C PRO A 364 16.05 1.07 15.65
N ILE A 365 15.96 -0.06 14.97
CA ILE A 365 14.81 -0.97 14.97
C ILE A 365 15.22 -2.24 15.71
N GLN A 366 14.42 -2.66 16.68
CA GLN A 366 14.67 -3.86 17.47
C GLN A 366 13.36 -4.54 17.90
N GLY A 367 13.46 -5.77 18.35
CA GLY A 367 12.33 -6.47 18.98
C GLY A 367 12.13 -6.03 20.42
N LYS A 368 11.13 -6.59 21.07
CA LYS A 368 10.95 -6.49 22.51
C LYS A 368 12.14 -7.13 23.23
N ASN A 369 12.72 -6.46 24.18
CA ASN A 369 13.88 -6.94 24.93
C ASN A 369 13.79 -6.53 26.41
N GLY A 370 14.74 -7.00 27.23
CA GLY A 370 14.80 -6.72 28.65
C GLY A 370 14.95 -5.24 29.03
N GLN A 371 15.29 -4.36 28.09
CA GLN A 371 15.30 -2.92 28.34
C GLN A 371 13.89 -2.38 28.61
N LEU A 372 12.86 -2.89 27.91
CA LEU A 372 11.47 -2.56 28.20
C LEU A 372 11.04 -3.00 29.61
N ASP A 373 11.58 -4.11 30.08
CA ASP A 373 11.28 -4.65 31.42
C ASP A 373 11.96 -3.86 32.53
N THR A 374 13.20 -3.43 32.31
CA THR A 374 14.01 -2.75 33.31
C THR A 374 13.82 -1.24 33.30
N ASN A 375 13.57 -0.63 32.15
CA ASN A 375 13.42 0.81 31.97
C ASN A 375 12.32 1.09 30.93
N PRO A 376 11.03 0.88 31.28
CA PRO A 376 9.93 1.16 30.36
C PRO A 376 9.89 2.65 29.99
N PRO A 377 9.58 2.98 28.71
CA PRO A 377 9.49 4.37 28.29
C PRO A 377 8.26 5.06 28.87
N ASP A 378 8.29 6.38 29.00
CA ASP A 378 7.13 7.18 29.39
C ASP A 378 6.05 7.14 28.29
N ASN A 379 6.49 7.20 27.02
CA ASN A 379 5.58 7.21 25.88
C ASN A 379 5.97 6.16 24.85
N ILE A 380 4.96 5.52 24.28
CA ILE A 380 5.10 4.65 23.10
C ILE A 380 4.38 5.33 21.93
N LEU A 381 5.18 5.80 20.96
CA LEU A 381 4.69 6.42 19.76
C LEU A 381 4.37 5.34 18.71
N VAL A 382 3.08 5.07 18.50
CA VAL A 382 2.62 4.08 17.54
C VAL A 382 2.70 4.66 16.13
N LEU A 383 3.70 4.23 15.37
CA LEU A 383 3.91 4.67 13.98
C LEU A 383 3.04 3.88 13.00
N ALA A 384 2.76 2.62 13.32
CA ALA A 384 1.74 1.82 12.63
C ALA A 384 0.33 2.15 13.18
N TRP A 385 -0.11 3.39 13.06
CA TRP A 385 -1.31 3.93 13.68
C TRP A 385 -2.61 3.20 13.28
N ASN A 386 -2.66 2.62 12.09
CA ASN A 386 -3.79 1.80 11.65
C ASN A 386 -3.97 0.50 12.46
N PHE A 387 -2.97 0.11 13.26
CA PHE A 387 -3.01 -1.00 14.20
C PHE A 387 -2.96 -0.55 15.66
N PHE A 388 -3.28 0.71 15.94
CA PHE A 388 -3.12 1.30 17.29
C PHE A 388 -3.79 0.49 18.39
N ASP A 389 -5.07 0.18 18.24
CA ASP A 389 -5.82 -0.56 19.25
C ASP A 389 -5.28 -1.99 19.42
N TYR A 390 -4.95 -2.67 18.33
CA TYR A 390 -4.35 -4.00 18.36
C TYR A 390 -2.99 -3.99 19.06
N ILE A 391 -2.13 -3.05 18.74
CA ILE A 391 -0.80 -2.90 19.37
C ILE A 391 -0.96 -2.61 20.87
N LYS A 392 -1.83 -1.70 21.23
CA LYS A 392 -2.09 -1.35 22.63
C LYS A 392 -2.63 -2.53 23.44
N GLN A 393 -3.59 -3.27 22.89
CA GLN A 393 -4.15 -4.47 23.52
C GLN A 393 -3.09 -5.57 23.73
N ASN A 394 -2.24 -5.81 22.74
CA ASN A 394 -1.18 -6.82 22.84
C ASN A 394 0.00 -6.40 23.73
N ASN A 395 -0.03 -5.20 24.29
CA ASN A 395 1.00 -4.66 25.17
C ASN A 395 0.41 -4.07 26.46
N GLU A 396 -0.66 -4.71 26.99
CA GLU A 396 -1.29 -4.27 28.24
C GLU A 396 -0.32 -4.21 29.42
N GLU A 397 0.71 -5.06 29.44
CA GLU A 397 1.75 -5.03 30.46
C GLU A 397 2.50 -3.68 30.50
N LEU A 398 2.74 -3.07 29.33
CA LEU A 398 3.37 -1.75 29.25
C LEU A 398 2.42 -0.63 29.68
N VAL A 399 1.13 -0.74 29.33
CA VAL A 399 0.10 0.19 29.80
C VAL A 399 0.00 0.14 31.33
N ASN A 400 -0.02 -1.06 31.92
CA ASN A 400 -0.08 -1.27 33.37
C ASN A 400 1.15 -0.75 34.12
N ARG A 401 2.28 -0.62 33.42
CA ARG A 401 3.54 -0.04 33.94
C ARG A 401 3.64 1.47 33.75
N GLY A 402 2.58 2.11 33.23
CA GLY A 402 2.49 3.55 33.10
C GLY A 402 2.96 4.13 31.76
N CYS A 403 3.24 3.30 30.75
CA CYS A 403 3.54 3.78 29.41
C CYS A 403 2.28 4.37 28.76
N GLU A 404 2.38 5.58 28.22
CA GLU A 404 1.32 6.22 27.45
C GLU A 404 1.50 5.94 25.96
N PHE A 405 0.45 5.38 25.33
CA PHE A 405 0.43 5.12 23.88
C PHE A 405 -0.11 6.34 23.16
N ILE A 406 0.68 6.88 22.24
CA ILE A 406 0.38 8.11 21.48
C ILE A 406 0.56 7.90 19.99
N THR A 407 -0.01 8.80 19.17
CA THR A 407 0.19 8.86 17.71
C THR A 407 0.60 10.26 17.27
N LEU A 408 1.04 10.42 16.01
CA LEU A 408 1.29 11.69 15.34
C LEU A 408 0.10 12.14 14.46
N LYS A 409 -1.08 11.59 14.68
CA LYS A 409 -2.30 11.93 13.95
C LYS A 409 -3.13 13.04 14.59
N ASP A 410 -2.87 13.35 15.85
CA ASP A 410 -3.67 14.28 16.67
C ASP A 410 -3.01 15.66 16.78
#